data_e8d253237254598b150b23109d12d639
#
_entry.id   e8d253237254598b150b23109d12d639
#
_cell.length_a   1.000
_cell.length_b   1.000
_cell.length_c   1.000
_cell.angle_alpha   90.00
_cell.angle_beta   90.00
_cell.angle_gamma   90.00
#
_symmetry.space_group_name_H-M   'P 1'
#
loop_
_entity.id
_entity.type
_entity.pdbx_description
1 polymer ?
#
loop_
_entity_poly.entity_id
_entity_poly.type
_entity_poly.pdbx_seq_one_letter_code
_entity_poly.pdbx_strand_id
1 'polypeptide(L)'
;MKSKRMPLPAEVDVLLASDTSRGETQALWAALRSCFTTEAEAIAAAKRNTGTILPYLNAPSNIYGSFAVLVDLLGKDGARDVCTKNPGILQCNPATLAREKPEAVVRAADTVDFIENGVLGSLPSGVRQNLDKVAFVLLAIPVAKRLSDCAGATCGFQ
;
A
#
# COMPACT_ATOMS: atom_id res chain seq x y z
N MET A 1 -14.24 -16.15 -16.16
CA MET A 1 -14.79 -16.49 -14.84
C MET A 1 -15.56 -15.29 -14.30
N LYS A 2 -16.86 -15.44 -13.97
CA LYS A 2 -17.61 -14.36 -13.32
C LYS A 2 -17.05 -14.18 -11.91
N SER A 3 -16.42 -13.03 -11.63
CA SER A 3 -15.96 -12.68 -10.29
C SER A 3 -17.14 -12.76 -9.32
N LYS A 4 -17.06 -13.61 -8.32
CA LYS A 4 -18.09 -13.76 -7.29
C LYS A 4 -18.10 -12.47 -6.47
N ARG A 5 -19.11 -11.64 -6.66
CA ARG A 5 -19.30 -10.42 -5.85
C ARG A 5 -19.58 -10.86 -4.41
N MET A 6 -18.72 -10.43 -3.49
CA MET A 6 -18.88 -10.68 -2.07
C MET A 6 -19.38 -9.39 -1.42
N PRO A 7 -20.37 -9.43 -0.50
CA PRO A 7 -20.78 -8.22 0.21
C PRO A 7 -19.60 -7.62 0.97
N LEU A 8 -19.53 -6.30 1.00
CA LEU A 8 -18.51 -5.57 1.75
C LEU A 8 -18.85 -5.62 3.24
N PRO A 9 -17.90 -5.95 4.13
CA PRO A 9 -18.05 -5.69 5.56
C PRO A 9 -18.23 -4.18 5.84
N ALA A 10 -18.96 -3.84 6.88
CA ALA A 10 -19.19 -2.44 7.27
C ALA A 10 -17.87 -1.69 7.52
N GLU A 11 -16.88 -2.37 8.11
CA GLU A 11 -15.54 -1.83 8.38
C GLU A 11 -14.75 -1.50 7.11
N VAL A 12 -15.07 -2.15 6.01
CA VAL A 12 -14.45 -1.89 4.70
C VAL A 12 -15.23 -0.81 3.96
N ASP A 13 -16.56 -0.83 4.04
CA ASP A 13 -17.41 0.17 3.35
C ASP A 13 -17.15 1.60 3.84
N VAL A 14 -16.86 1.79 5.14
CA VAL A 14 -16.52 3.12 5.71
C VAL A 14 -15.17 3.68 5.24
N LEU A 15 -14.30 2.85 4.64
CA LEU A 15 -13.04 3.29 4.07
C LEU A 15 -13.21 3.91 2.67
N LEU A 16 -14.39 3.74 2.06
CA LEU A 16 -14.64 4.13 0.67
C LEU A 16 -15.27 5.52 0.60
N ALA A 17 -14.82 6.33 -0.35
CA ALA A 17 -15.48 7.57 -0.69
C ALA A 17 -16.87 7.29 -1.28
N SER A 18 -17.77 8.31 -1.21
CA SER A 18 -19.16 8.18 -1.65
C SER A 18 -19.32 7.87 -3.13
N ASP A 19 -18.35 8.30 -3.95
CA ASP A 19 -18.32 8.13 -5.40
C ASP A 19 -17.64 6.83 -5.86
N THR A 20 -17.08 6.04 -4.92
CA THR A 20 -16.41 4.78 -5.24
C THR A 20 -17.41 3.71 -5.69
N SER A 21 -17.13 3.05 -6.81
CA SER A 21 -17.97 1.97 -7.36
C SER A 21 -17.97 0.75 -6.43
N ARG A 22 -19.08 0.57 -5.66
CA ARG A 22 -19.25 -0.57 -4.74
C ARG A 22 -19.17 -1.92 -5.44
N GLY A 23 -19.69 -2.03 -6.67
CA GLY A 23 -19.68 -3.27 -7.42
C GLY A 23 -18.28 -3.74 -7.83
N GLU A 24 -17.40 -2.82 -8.19
CA GLU A 24 -16.00 -3.10 -8.52
C GLU A 24 -15.19 -3.37 -7.26
N THR A 25 -15.41 -2.60 -6.20
CA THR A 25 -14.78 -2.83 -4.89
C THR A 25 -15.14 -4.20 -4.32
N GLN A 26 -16.38 -4.69 -4.49
CA GLN A 26 -16.77 -6.03 -4.08
C GLN A 26 -15.95 -7.13 -4.79
N ALA A 27 -15.58 -6.93 -6.05
CA ALA A 27 -14.72 -7.87 -6.77
C ALA A 27 -13.28 -7.84 -6.24
N LEU A 28 -12.74 -6.65 -5.94
CA LEU A 28 -11.43 -6.47 -5.30
C LEU A 28 -11.41 -7.05 -3.89
N TRP A 29 -12.46 -6.80 -3.11
CA TRP A 29 -12.63 -7.38 -1.77
C TRP A 29 -12.64 -8.91 -1.81
N ALA A 30 -13.39 -9.51 -2.72
CA ALA A 30 -13.42 -10.96 -2.88
C ALA A 30 -12.04 -11.54 -3.23
N ALA A 31 -11.27 -10.84 -4.07
CA ALA A 31 -9.89 -11.21 -4.40
C ALA A 31 -8.98 -11.09 -3.17
N LEU A 32 -9.01 -9.93 -2.48
CA LEU A 32 -8.21 -9.69 -1.28
C LEU A 32 -8.52 -10.73 -0.19
N ARG A 33 -9.81 -10.96 0.09
CA ARG A 33 -10.25 -11.94 1.10
C ARG A 33 -9.71 -13.34 0.83
N SER A 34 -9.54 -13.73 -0.43
CA SER A 34 -9.01 -15.05 -0.79
C SER A 34 -7.52 -15.25 -0.46
N CYS A 35 -6.77 -14.17 -0.27
CA CYS A 35 -5.35 -14.22 0.08
C CYS A 35 -5.10 -14.54 1.56
N PHE A 36 -6.10 -14.32 2.43
CA PHE A 36 -5.98 -14.46 3.89
C PHE A 36 -6.78 -15.66 4.41
N THR A 37 -6.44 -16.10 5.62
CA THR A 37 -7.13 -17.22 6.26
C THR A 37 -8.47 -16.77 6.84
N THR A 38 -8.49 -15.61 7.50
CA THR A 38 -9.67 -15.07 8.16
C THR A 38 -10.13 -13.76 7.51
N GLU A 39 -11.41 -13.42 7.69
CA GLU A 39 -11.94 -12.13 7.23
C GLU A 39 -11.34 -10.95 8.01
N ALA A 40 -11.05 -11.15 9.29
CA ALA A 40 -10.41 -10.14 10.14
C ALA A 40 -9.03 -9.73 9.62
N GLU A 41 -8.21 -10.69 9.16
CA GLU A 41 -6.92 -10.42 8.52
C GLU A 41 -7.07 -9.60 7.24
N ALA A 42 -8.04 -9.96 6.39
CA ALA A 42 -8.31 -9.21 5.17
C ALA A 42 -8.81 -7.79 5.44
N ILE A 43 -9.66 -7.60 6.47
CA ILE A 43 -10.10 -6.27 6.92
C ILE A 43 -8.91 -5.45 7.41
N ALA A 44 -8.02 -6.05 8.21
CA ALA A 44 -6.81 -5.38 8.69
C ALA A 44 -5.91 -4.95 7.53
N ALA A 45 -5.72 -5.82 6.52
CA ALA A 45 -4.96 -5.50 5.32
C ALA A 45 -5.59 -4.36 4.50
N ALA A 46 -6.91 -4.35 4.32
CA ALA A 46 -7.63 -3.27 3.65
C ALA A 46 -7.53 -1.93 4.39
N LYS A 47 -7.60 -1.95 5.73
CA LYS A 47 -7.39 -0.76 6.58
C LYS A 47 -5.96 -0.25 6.50
N ARG A 48 -4.98 -1.15 6.44
CA ARG A 48 -3.56 -0.82 6.34
C ARG A 48 -3.21 -0.20 4.98
N ASN A 49 -3.79 -0.72 3.91
CA ASN A 49 -3.64 -0.14 2.57
C ASN A 49 -4.96 -0.22 1.81
N THR A 50 -5.75 0.85 1.91
CA THR A 50 -7.06 0.97 1.24
C THR A 50 -6.94 0.89 -0.29
N GLY A 51 -5.79 1.29 -0.86
CA GLY A 51 -5.52 1.21 -2.29
C GLY A 51 -5.71 -0.19 -2.88
N THR A 52 -5.55 -1.24 -2.06
CA THR A 52 -5.75 -2.64 -2.51
C THR A 52 -7.17 -2.93 -2.97
N ILE A 53 -8.17 -2.20 -2.46
CA ILE A 53 -9.59 -2.38 -2.75
C ILE A 53 -10.21 -1.23 -3.55
N LEU A 54 -9.41 -0.25 -3.99
CA LEU A 54 -9.88 0.88 -4.79
C LEU A 54 -9.79 0.57 -6.29
N PRO A 55 -10.91 0.62 -7.04
CA PRO A 55 -10.96 0.19 -8.44
C PRO A 55 -10.06 0.98 -9.40
N TYR A 56 -9.77 2.24 -9.08
CA TYR A 56 -8.89 3.09 -9.88
C TYR A 56 -7.38 2.90 -9.58
N LEU A 57 -7.06 2.15 -8.51
CA LEU A 57 -5.67 1.84 -8.13
C LEU A 57 -5.31 0.38 -8.34
N ASN A 58 -6.28 -0.52 -8.40
CA ASN A 58 -6.03 -1.95 -8.45
C ASN A 58 -7.08 -2.71 -9.28
N ALA A 59 -6.73 -3.93 -9.65
CA ALA A 59 -7.62 -4.87 -10.33
C ALA A 59 -7.57 -6.24 -9.65
N PRO A 60 -8.68 -7.02 -9.64
CA PRO A 60 -8.68 -8.37 -9.06
C PRO A 60 -7.62 -9.30 -9.66
N SER A 61 -7.29 -9.12 -10.95
CA SER A 61 -6.23 -9.88 -11.63
C SER A 61 -4.85 -9.64 -11.04
N ASN A 62 -4.54 -8.41 -10.61
CA ASN A 62 -3.29 -8.10 -9.93
C ASN A 62 -3.21 -8.83 -8.58
N ILE A 63 -4.28 -8.78 -7.80
CA ILE A 63 -4.33 -9.44 -6.48
C ILE A 63 -4.08 -10.95 -6.63
N TYR A 64 -4.86 -11.61 -7.50
CA TYR A 64 -4.71 -13.05 -7.72
C TYR A 64 -3.34 -13.41 -8.29
N GLY A 65 -2.88 -12.66 -9.27
CA GLY A 65 -1.59 -12.91 -9.93
C GLY A 65 -0.41 -12.68 -9.00
N SER A 66 -0.39 -11.57 -8.27
CA SER A 66 0.68 -11.27 -7.31
C SER A 66 0.69 -12.26 -6.16
N PHE A 67 -0.48 -12.64 -5.63
CA PHE A 67 -0.54 -13.66 -4.59
C PHE A 67 -0.05 -15.04 -5.07
N ALA A 68 -0.39 -15.44 -6.29
CA ALA A 68 0.11 -16.68 -6.88
C ALA A 68 1.65 -16.66 -6.99
N VAL A 69 2.23 -15.57 -7.49
CA VAL A 69 3.68 -15.39 -7.54
C VAL A 69 4.32 -15.46 -6.16
N LEU A 70 3.73 -14.82 -5.16
CA LEU A 70 4.25 -14.89 -3.78
C LEU A 70 4.21 -16.31 -3.22
N VAL A 71 3.16 -17.07 -3.52
CA VAL A 71 3.06 -18.49 -3.12
C VAL A 71 4.14 -19.33 -3.81
N ASP A 72 4.42 -19.08 -5.08
CA ASP A 72 5.48 -19.77 -5.81
C ASP A 72 6.89 -19.45 -5.26
N LEU A 73 7.11 -18.19 -4.85
CA LEU A 73 8.41 -17.72 -4.33
C LEU A 73 8.65 -18.12 -2.86
N LEU A 74 7.62 -18.08 -2.02
CA LEU A 74 7.77 -18.11 -0.55
C LEU A 74 6.95 -19.21 0.13
N GLY A 75 6.15 -19.96 -0.64
CA GLY A 75 5.14 -20.84 -0.09
C GLY A 75 3.93 -20.05 0.45
N LYS A 76 2.86 -20.78 0.80
CA LYS A 76 1.57 -20.15 1.16
C LYS A 76 1.64 -19.30 2.44
N ASP A 77 2.38 -19.77 3.43
CA ASP A 77 2.49 -19.06 4.71
C ASP A 77 3.39 -17.83 4.59
N GLY A 78 4.52 -17.94 3.86
CA GLY A 78 5.37 -16.79 3.56
C GLY A 78 4.67 -15.73 2.72
N ALA A 79 3.85 -16.13 1.74
CA ALA A 79 3.03 -15.21 0.97
C ALA A 79 2.03 -14.43 1.85
N ARG A 80 1.37 -15.10 2.79
CA ARG A 80 0.46 -14.48 3.75
C ARG A 80 1.16 -13.52 4.71
N ASP A 81 2.32 -13.93 5.24
CA ASP A 81 3.13 -13.08 6.11
C ASP A 81 3.50 -11.77 5.39
N VAL A 82 4.01 -11.87 4.17
CA VAL A 82 4.34 -10.70 3.34
C VAL A 82 3.11 -9.82 3.07
N CYS A 83 1.96 -10.41 2.72
CA CYS A 83 0.72 -9.66 2.49
C CYS A 83 0.18 -8.99 3.77
N THR A 84 0.40 -9.59 4.93
CA THR A 84 0.03 -9.00 6.22
C THR A 84 0.90 -7.79 6.55
N LYS A 85 2.20 -7.89 6.32
CA LYS A 85 3.19 -6.83 6.57
C LYS A 85 3.08 -5.69 5.55
N ASN A 86 2.86 -6.01 4.28
CA ASN A 86 2.74 -5.06 3.19
C ASN A 86 1.62 -5.46 2.21
N PRO A 87 0.36 -5.11 2.50
CA PRO A 87 -0.75 -5.41 1.59
C PRO A 87 -0.60 -4.76 0.21
N GLY A 88 0.15 -3.67 0.11
CA GLY A 88 0.42 -2.95 -1.14
C GLY A 88 1.09 -3.79 -2.23
N ILE A 89 1.77 -4.88 -1.85
CA ILE A 89 2.39 -5.81 -2.81
C ILE A 89 1.38 -6.46 -3.74
N LEU A 90 0.12 -6.57 -3.33
CA LEU A 90 -0.97 -7.10 -4.13
C LEU A 90 -1.46 -6.15 -5.25
N GLN A 91 -0.91 -4.93 -5.32
CA GLN A 91 -1.11 -3.97 -6.41
C GLN A 91 -0.02 -4.06 -7.48
N CYS A 92 1.05 -4.80 -7.21
CA CYS A 92 2.16 -4.96 -8.14
C CYS A 92 1.74 -5.74 -9.39
N ASN A 93 2.43 -5.48 -10.49
CA ASN A 93 2.29 -6.31 -11.68
C ASN A 93 2.92 -7.69 -11.39
N PRO A 94 2.17 -8.80 -11.56
CA PRO A 94 2.67 -10.14 -11.27
C PRO A 94 3.95 -10.51 -12.06
N ALA A 95 4.03 -10.07 -13.32
CA ALA A 95 5.20 -10.36 -14.17
C ALA A 95 6.46 -9.63 -13.71
N THR A 96 6.32 -8.47 -13.10
CA THR A 96 7.45 -7.75 -12.48
C THR A 96 7.83 -8.41 -11.16
N LEU A 97 6.85 -8.73 -10.32
CA LEU A 97 7.06 -9.38 -9.03
C LEU A 97 7.76 -10.75 -9.18
N ALA A 98 7.43 -11.52 -10.23
CA ALA A 98 8.04 -12.82 -10.49
C ALA A 98 9.55 -12.77 -10.82
N ARG A 99 10.10 -11.58 -11.09
CA ARG A 99 11.53 -11.38 -11.35
C ARG A 99 12.31 -11.04 -10.09
N GLU A 100 11.62 -10.77 -9.01
CA GLU A 100 12.24 -10.39 -7.74
C GLU A 100 12.78 -11.63 -7.01
N LYS A 101 13.82 -11.42 -6.23
CA LYS A 101 14.36 -12.47 -5.35
C LYS A 101 13.49 -12.60 -4.10
N PRO A 102 13.23 -13.83 -3.61
CA PRO A 102 12.44 -14.06 -2.40
C PRO A 102 12.89 -13.19 -1.21
N GLU A 103 14.20 -13.08 -0.99
CA GLU A 103 14.77 -12.32 0.13
C GLU A 103 14.53 -10.81 -0.01
N ALA A 104 14.49 -10.29 -1.24
CA ALA A 104 14.19 -8.89 -1.49
C ALA A 104 12.73 -8.57 -1.19
N VAL A 105 11.82 -9.47 -1.55
CA VAL A 105 10.37 -9.36 -1.27
C VAL A 105 10.12 -9.35 0.24
N VAL A 106 10.70 -10.30 0.97
CA VAL A 106 10.56 -10.38 2.43
C VAL A 106 11.14 -9.13 3.10
N ARG A 107 12.35 -8.71 2.71
CA ARG A 107 12.98 -7.51 3.27
C ARG A 107 12.15 -6.24 3.02
N ALA A 108 11.55 -6.10 1.84
CA ALA A 108 10.68 -4.97 1.53
C ALA A 108 9.44 -4.97 2.44
N ALA A 109 8.81 -6.12 2.66
CA ALA A 109 7.67 -6.25 3.56
C ALA A 109 8.03 -5.93 5.02
N ASP A 110 9.14 -6.47 5.51
CA ASP A 110 9.65 -6.18 6.87
C ASP A 110 10.00 -4.69 7.05
N THR A 111 10.53 -4.04 6.01
CA THR A 111 10.82 -2.60 6.05
C THR A 111 9.55 -1.77 6.17
N VAL A 112 8.50 -2.10 5.41
CA VAL A 112 7.20 -1.42 5.50
C VAL A 112 6.61 -1.62 6.90
N ASP A 113 6.61 -2.86 7.39
CA ASP A 113 6.09 -3.18 8.72
C ASP A 113 6.83 -2.45 9.83
N PHE A 114 8.17 -2.39 9.76
CA PHE A 114 9.01 -1.66 10.71
C PHE A 114 8.70 -0.16 10.71
N ILE A 115 8.52 0.44 9.52
CA ILE A 115 8.18 1.87 9.41
C ILE A 115 6.80 2.13 10.00
N GLU A 116 5.79 1.35 9.62
CA GLU A 116 4.40 1.59 10.04
C GLU A 116 4.16 1.27 11.52
N ASN A 117 4.64 0.14 12.01
CA ASN A 117 4.40 -0.30 13.37
C ASN A 117 5.51 0.15 14.35
N GLY A 118 6.75 0.24 13.89
CA GLY A 118 7.89 0.67 14.70
C GLY A 118 7.98 2.18 14.82
N VAL A 119 8.33 2.84 13.72
CA VAL A 119 8.62 4.29 13.73
C VAL A 119 7.33 5.10 13.85
N LEU A 120 6.38 4.89 12.94
CA LEU A 120 5.12 5.64 12.97
C LEU A 120 4.20 5.22 14.11
N GLY A 121 4.27 3.94 14.53
CA GLY A 121 3.53 3.41 15.67
C GLY A 121 3.89 4.07 16.99
N SER A 122 5.16 4.42 17.20
CA SER A 122 5.68 5.05 18.42
C SER A 122 5.43 6.57 18.48
N LEU A 123 5.01 7.20 17.37
CA LEU A 123 4.75 8.64 17.36
C LEU A 123 3.45 9.00 18.10
N PRO A 124 3.44 10.11 18.86
CA PRO A 124 2.21 10.64 19.45
C PRO A 124 1.15 10.89 18.37
N SER A 125 -0.13 10.67 18.72
CA SER A 125 -1.26 10.81 17.80
C SER A 125 -1.31 12.17 17.08
N GLY A 126 -0.97 13.25 17.79
CA GLY A 126 -0.90 14.60 17.21
C GLY A 126 0.17 14.77 16.11
N VAL A 127 1.29 14.05 16.23
CA VAL A 127 2.35 14.05 15.19
C VAL A 127 1.92 13.20 14.02
N ARG A 128 1.33 12.02 14.28
CA ARG A 128 0.85 11.12 13.24
C ARG A 128 -0.22 11.73 12.35
N GLN A 129 -1.15 12.51 12.94
CA GLN A 129 -2.22 13.20 12.19
C GLN A 129 -1.73 14.37 11.34
N ASN A 130 -0.52 14.89 11.61
CA ASN A 130 0.09 16.00 10.89
C ASN A 130 1.37 15.61 10.14
N LEU A 131 1.60 14.30 9.92
CA LEU A 131 2.79 13.80 9.22
C LEU A 131 2.91 14.37 7.80
N ASP A 132 1.80 14.56 7.11
CA ASP A 132 1.73 15.24 5.81
C ASP A 132 2.28 16.65 5.88
N LYS A 133 1.92 17.42 6.91
CA LYS A 133 2.41 18.79 7.12
C LYS A 133 3.89 18.80 7.54
N VAL A 134 4.28 17.86 8.41
CA VAL A 134 5.69 17.72 8.84
C VAL A 134 6.57 17.32 7.66
N ALA A 135 6.14 16.36 6.85
CA ALA A 135 6.85 15.95 5.64
C ALA A 135 6.94 17.10 4.63
N PHE A 136 5.85 17.87 4.45
CA PHE A 136 5.85 19.06 3.59
C PHE A 136 6.86 20.12 4.06
N VAL A 137 6.90 20.41 5.36
CA VAL A 137 7.86 21.38 5.93
C VAL A 137 9.30 20.90 5.75
N LEU A 138 9.57 19.62 6.02
CA LEU A 138 10.91 19.04 5.86
C LEU A 138 11.40 19.05 4.40
N LEU A 139 10.49 18.88 3.43
CA LEU A 139 10.81 18.95 2.00
C LEU A 139 10.88 20.39 1.51
N ALA A 140 10.09 21.31 2.05
CA ALA A 140 10.08 22.71 1.64
C ALA A 140 11.33 23.47 2.08
N ILE A 141 11.92 23.14 3.24
CA ILE A 141 13.12 23.83 3.77
C ILE A 141 14.31 23.77 2.80
N PRO A 142 14.76 22.58 2.32
CA PRO A 142 15.89 22.52 1.40
C PRO A 142 15.59 23.13 0.03
N VAL A 143 14.32 23.08 -0.43
CA VAL A 143 13.91 23.72 -1.68
C VAL A 143 13.91 25.24 -1.55
N ALA A 144 13.36 25.79 -0.47
CA ALA A 144 13.39 27.23 -0.19
C ALA A 144 14.81 27.72 -0.03
N LYS A 145 15.71 26.99 0.62
CA LYS A 145 17.13 27.32 0.74
C LYS A 145 17.81 27.36 -0.62
N ARG A 146 17.59 26.36 -1.49
CA ARG A 146 18.13 26.36 -2.86
C ARG A 146 17.61 27.52 -3.69
N LEU A 147 16.33 27.86 -3.58
CA LEU A 147 15.75 29.01 -4.29
C LEU A 147 16.34 30.32 -3.81
N SER A 148 16.57 30.48 -2.51
CA SER A 148 17.21 31.68 -1.94
C SER A 148 18.68 31.80 -2.36
N ASP A 149 19.42 30.67 -2.40
CA ASP A 149 20.80 30.63 -2.87
C ASP A 149 20.90 30.97 -4.38
N CYS A 150 19.92 30.57 -5.19
CA CYS A 150 19.84 30.92 -6.61
C CYS A 150 19.41 32.38 -6.83
N ALA A 151 18.57 32.96 -5.96
CA ALA A 151 18.12 34.34 -6.07
C ALA A 151 19.22 35.34 -5.65
N GLY A 152 20.20 34.91 -4.84
CA GLY A 152 21.38 35.70 -4.46
C GLY A 152 22.55 35.64 -5.45
N ALA A 153 22.53 34.66 -6.37
CA ALA A 153 23.53 34.57 -7.43
C ALA A 153 23.06 35.43 -8.63
N THR A 154 23.52 36.66 -8.73
CA THR A 154 23.46 37.42 -9.98
C THR A 154 24.17 36.60 -11.04
N CYS A 155 23.41 36.02 -11.98
CA CYS A 155 23.95 35.42 -13.19
C CYS A 155 24.63 36.54 -13.99
N GLY A 156 25.94 36.71 -13.79
CA GLY A 156 26.77 37.46 -14.70
C GLY A 156 26.88 36.72 -16.02
N PHE A 157 26.10 37.14 -17.00
CA PHE A 157 26.39 36.85 -18.41
C PHE A 157 27.64 37.65 -18.79
N GLN A 158 28.74 36.98 -19.01
CA GLN A 158 29.81 37.41 -19.92
C GLN A 158 29.92 36.42 -21.06
#